data_2f0c3542eb65ca49d0d485a99afb5296
#
_entry.id   2f0c3542eb65ca49d0d485a99afb5296
#
_cell.length_a   1.000
_cell.length_b   1.000
_cell.length_c   1.000
_cell.angle_alpha   90.00
_cell.angle_beta   90.00
_cell.angle_gamma   90.00
#
_symmetry.space_group_name_H-M   'P 1'
#
loop_
_entity.id
_entity.type
_entity.pdbx_description
1 polymer ?
#
loop_
_entity_poly.entity_id
_entity_poly.type
_entity_poly.pdbx_seq_one_letter_code
_entity_poly.pdbx_strand_id
1 'polypeptide(L)'
;MKNQLRLLAIILLALAASTVAARTSLPIEAEPPINSEALGAESVGHESLLGPNYSAQTIAPVVQTDPVGSPSMQMLLRWNAAAIDASGLDHTPLQPGEFRVFGEQLGPARASRAMAIVHIAMFEAINAIDQHYASYAGIAVANPSASMDAAIVQSAHDTLVALFPSQRAKLDRRMFFDLRRVRDSTARTLGIELGAHTAQAILAMRANDGSAHAEMRMDQDYVPSTMPGIWRQDPISQIPLALGARWQEVRPFVIASAQQFRIPPPPAMGSAQYTAAFNEVKSLGGDGITTPTQRTPEQTEIGIYWAYDGTPSLCAPPRLYNQIARLIAAKMGSNLLDTARLLALVNTAMADAGLASWESKYHYSFWRPIGGLREADVGTGPSGLGDNNPDTHGDATFKPLGAPASNLNGPNFTPPFPAYPSGHATFGGALFHTLRLFYGRDDIPFTFVSDEFTGATIGNDGLTRPLLPRSFTTLSQAEEENGQSRIYLGIHWSFDKSAGITQGRQIAEYIYQRAFQPLP
;
A
#
# COMPACT_ATOMS: atom_id res chain seq x y z
N MET A 1 -18.64 -32.75 63.72
CA MET A 1 -17.86 -32.59 62.45
C MET A 1 -18.67 -32.02 61.28
N LYS A 2 -20.00 -32.14 61.20
CA LYS A 2 -20.78 -31.58 60.05
C LYS A 2 -21.06 -30.05 60.11
N ASN A 3 -20.94 -29.42 61.29
CA ASN A 3 -21.24 -27.99 61.46
C ASN A 3 -20.02 -27.05 61.24
N GLN A 4 -18.80 -27.57 61.27
CA GLN A 4 -17.61 -26.75 61.03
C GLN A 4 -17.29 -26.59 59.51
N LEU A 5 -17.71 -27.57 58.69
CA LEU A 5 -17.55 -27.49 57.23
C LEU A 5 -18.52 -26.51 56.55
N ARG A 6 -19.69 -26.22 57.17
CA ARG A 6 -20.62 -25.21 56.62
C ARG A 6 -20.20 -23.76 56.92
N LEU A 7 -19.45 -23.53 57.98
CA LEU A 7 -18.98 -22.18 58.32
C LEU A 7 -17.79 -21.78 57.43
N LEU A 8 -16.93 -22.73 57.02
CA LEU A 8 -15.80 -22.48 56.12
C LEU A 8 -16.26 -22.20 54.68
N ALA A 9 -17.34 -22.80 54.21
CA ALA A 9 -17.89 -22.58 52.87
C ALA A 9 -18.56 -21.18 52.73
N ILE A 10 -19.13 -20.65 53.81
CA ILE A 10 -19.77 -19.34 53.80
C ILE A 10 -18.71 -18.23 53.87
N ILE A 11 -17.57 -18.42 54.54
CA ILE A 11 -16.48 -17.46 54.61
C ILE A 11 -15.72 -17.41 53.27
N LEU A 12 -15.58 -18.50 52.56
CA LEU A 12 -14.93 -18.53 51.21
C LEU A 12 -15.81 -17.89 50.12
N LEU A 13 -17.17 -17.98 50.23
CA LEU A 13 -18.04 -17.28 49.27
C LEU A 13 -18.12 -15.74 49.57
N ALA A 14 -17.95 -15.32 50.80
CA ALA A 14 -17.93 -13.89 51.16
C ALA A 14 -16.63 -13.19 50.74
N LEU A 15 -15.52 -13.91 50.68
CA LEU A 15 -14.23 -13.34 50.17
C LEU A 15 -14.17 -13.29 48.64
N ALA A 16 -14.92 -14.14 47.92
CA ALA A 16 -14.97 -14.07 46.45
C ALA A 16 -15.89 -12.95 45.94
N ALA A 17 -16.87 -12.50 46.74
CA ALA A 17 -17.78 -11.41 46.36
C ALA A 17 -17.21 -10.01 46.64
N SER A 18 -16.14 -9.88 47.46
CA SER A 18 -15.54 -8.60 47.83
C SER A 18 -14.43 -8.15 46.89
N THR A 19 -13.97 -8.98 45.95
CA THR A 19 -12.90 -8.65 45.01
C THR A 19 -13.39 -8.16 43.66
N VAL A 20 -14.68 -8.09 43.38
CA VAL A 20 -15.26 -7.60 42.12
C VAL A 20 -15.72 -6.12 42.20
N ALA A 21 -15.82 -5.55 43.40
CA ALA A 21 -16.38 -4.19 43.61
C ALA A 21 -15.32 -3.07 43.78
N ALA A 22 -14.03 -3.32 43.57
CA ALA A 22 -13.00 -2.30 43.77
C ALA A 22 -12.02 -2.19 42.55
N ARG A 23 -12.58 -2.01 41.37
CA ARG A 23 -11.83 -1.49 40.20
C ARG A 23 -12.51 -0.23 39.66
N THR A 24 -12.61 0.79 40.51
CA THR A 24 -12.89 2.16 40.06
C THR A 24 -11.62 2.98 40.21
N SER A 25 -11.17 3.54 39.10
CA SER A 25 -10.24 4.65 38.97
C SER A 25 -8.86 4.49 39.65
N LEU A 26 -7.97 3.81 38.94
CA LEU A 26 -6.56 4.19 39.05
C LEU A 26 -6.34 5.42 38.16
N PRO A 27 -5.62 6.46 38.63
CA PRO A 27 -5.16 7.52 37.75
C PRO A 27 -4.28 6.91 36.68
N ILE A 28 -4.42 7.36 35.42
CA ILE A 28 -3.48 7.06 34.35
C ILE A 28 -2.17 7.76 34.75
N GLU A 29 -1.29 7.03 35.45
CA GLU A 29 0.10 7.44 35.51
C GLU A 29 0.62 7.45 34.09
N ALA A 30 1.14 8.59 33.65
CA ALA A 30 1.86 8.68 32.40
C ALA A 30 3.02 7.68 32.48
N GLU A 31 3.00 6.65 31.60
CA GLU A 31 4.14 5.76 31.48
C GLU A 31 5.38 6.62 31.22
N PRO A 32 6.51 6.32 31.89
CA PRO A 32 7.75 7.02 31.62
C PRO A 32 8.10 6.86 30.13
N PRO A 33 8.74 7.85 29.52
CA PRO A 33 9.12 7.77 28.12
C PRO A 33 9.91 6.49 27.91
N ILE A 34 9.50 5.68 26.92
CA ILE A 34 10.19 4.44 26.55
C ILE A 34 11.63 4.84 26.23
N ASN A 35 12.55 4.37 27.05
CA ASN A 35 13.96 4.64 26.86
C ASN A 35 14.40 3.92 25.58
N SER A 36 14.77 4.66 24.55
CA SER A 36 15.18 4.16 23.23
C SER A 36 16.40 3.20 23.30
N GLU A 37 17.14 3.26 24.41
CA GLU A 37 18.26 2.35 24.67
C GLU A 37 17.82 0.89 24.99
N ALA A 38 16.56 0.67 25.38
CA ALA A 38 16.08 -0.68 25.76
C ALA A 38 15.69 -1.55 24.55
N LEU A 39 15.58 -1.00 23.34
CA LEU A 39 15.14 -1.74 22.14
C LEU A 39 16.29 -2.20 21.23
N GLY A 40 17.55 -1.85 21.51
CA GLY A 40 18.71 -2.37 20.77
C GLY A 40 18.69 -2.18 19.25
N ALA A 41 17.69 -1.51 18.70
CA ALA A 41 17.61 -1.09 17.32
C ALA A 41 18.08 0.37 17.26
N GLU A 42 19.27 0.61 16.74
CA GLU A 42 19.60 1.92 16.20
C GLU A 42 18.41 2.37 15.38
N SER A 43 17.80 3.51 15.72
CA SER A 43 16.76 4.14 14.93
C SER A 43 17.38 4.44 13.57
N VAL A 44 17.11 3.60 12.59
CA VAL A 44 17.58 3.78 11.22
C VAL A 44 16.93 5.07 10.74
N GLY A 45 17.67 6.18 10.71
CA GLY A 45 17.16 7.47 10.29
C GLY A 45 16.58 7.36 8.87
N HIS A 46 15.59 8.18 8.54
CA HIS A 46 14.98 8.19 7.19
C HIS A 46 16.04 8.34 6.09
N GLU A 47 17.16 9.02 6.35
CA GLU A 47 18.30 9.16 5.43
C GLU A 47 18.88 7.82 4.99
N SER A 48 18.84 6.81 5.85
CA SER A 48 19.33 5.47 5.52
C SER A 48 18.38 4.66 4.63
N LEU A 49 17.14 5.10 4.48
CA LEU A 49 16.11 4.47 3.63
C LEU A 49 15.83 5.28 2.36
N LEU A 50 15.78 6.62 2.46
CA LEU A 50 15.54 7.51 1.32
C LEU A 50 16.82 7.95 0.61
N GLY A 51 18.00 7.73 1.23
CA GLY A 51 19.28 8.19 0.71
C GLY A 51 19.62 9.64 1.08
N PRO A 52 20.84 10.08 0.74
CA PRO A 52 21.40 11.34 1.24
C PRO A 52 20.81 12.60 0.59
N ASN A 53 20.05 12.46 -0.50
CA ASN A 53 19.61 13.57 -1.34
C ASN A 53 18.24 14.13 -0.94
N TYR A 54 17.56 13.58 0.10
CA TYR A 54 16.18 13.93 0.41
C TYR A 54 15.98 14.46 1.82
N SER A 55 15.14 15.51 1.92
CA SER A 55 14.60 16.01 3.18
C SER A 55 13.12 16.35 3.03
N ALA A 56 12.34 16.25 4.11
CA ALA A 56 10.92 16.55 4.07
C ALA A 56 10.65 18.04 3.89
N GLN A 57 9.63 18.39 3.10
CA GLN A 57 9.04 19.73 3.05
C GLN A 57 7.88 19.84 4.05
N THR A 58 7.61 21.05 4.52
CA THR A 58 6.43 21.32 5.34
C THR A 58 5.21 21.49 4.43
N ILE A 59 4.24 20.57 4.55
CA ILE A 59 3.01 20.56 3.77
C ILE A 59 1.81 21.04 4.61
N ALA A 60 0.90 21.75 3.98
CA ALA A 60 -0.37 22.08 4.58
C ALA A 60 -1.23 20.81 4.74
N PRO A 61 -1.93 20.63 5.88
CA PRO A 61 -2.81 19.51 6.06
C PRO A 61 -3.98 19.57 5.06
N VAL A 62 -4.24 18.47 4.36
CA VAL A 62 -5.42 18.34 3.50
C VAL A 62 -6.64 18.10 4.38
N VAL A 63 -7.64 18.96 4.26
CA VAL A 63 -8.91 18.81 4.98
C VAL A 63 -9.72 17.71 4.31
N GLN A 64 -9.92 16.60 5.02
CA GLN A 64 -10.81 15.54 4.57
C GLN A 64 -12.26 15.88 4.90
N THR A 65 -13.14 15.75 3.92
CA THR A 65 -14.59 15.84 4.14
C THR A 65 -15.12 14.52 4.73
N ASP A 66 -16.12 14.61 5.61
CA ASP A 66 -16.78 13.41 6.14
C ASP A 66 -17.44 12.61 4.99
N PRO A 67 -17.31 11.28 4.99
CA PRO A 67 -17.95 10.43 3.99
C PRO A 67 -19.47 10.54 4.03
N VAL A 68 -20.11 10.40 2.88
CA VAL A 68 -21.58 10.35 2.75
C VAL A 68 -22.06 8.90 2.93
N GLY A 69 -23.24 8.72 3.53
CA GLY A 69 -23.86 7.39 3.71
C GLY A 69 -24.48 7.20 5.08
N SER A 70 -24.90 5.96 5.39
CA SER A 70 -25.36 5.58 6.73
C SER A 70 -24.26 5.76 7.78
N PRO A 71 -24.58 5.82 9.08
CA PRO A 71 -23.54 5.95 10.13
C PRO A 71 -22.46 4.89 10.02
N SER A 72 -22.82 3.62 9.82
CA SER A 72 -21.86 2.52 9.71
C SER A 72 -21.05 2.58 8.41
N MET A 73 -21.64 3.02 7.29
CA MET A 73 -20.91 3.28 6.05
C MET A 73 -19.87 4.39 6.26
N GLN A 74 -20.27 5.48 6.92
CA GLN A 74 -19.34 6.55 7.27
C GLN A 74 -18.21 6.03 8.17
N MET A 75 -18.52 5.13 9.12
CA MET A 75 -17.52 4.53 9.99
C MET A 75 -16.52 3.68 9.21
N LEU A 76 -16.99 2.80 8.31
CA LEU A 76 -16.13 2.00 7.42
C LEU A 76 -15.19 2.88 6.59
N LEU A 77 -15.73 3.92 5.94
CA LEU A 77 -14.96 4.81 5.06
C LEU A 77 -13.97 5.69 5.85
N ARG A 78 -14.33 6.10 7.08
CA ARG A 78 -13.44 6.84 8.00
C ARG A 78 -12.24 5.99 8.43
N TRP A 79 -12.45 4.69 8.69
CA TRP A 79 -11.35 3.80 9.07
C TRP A 79 -10.54 3.31 7.87
N ASN A 80 -11.14 3.19 6.67
CA ASN A 80 -10.37 3.10 5.43
C ASN A 80 -9.46 4.32 5.25
N ALA A 81 -9.99 5.55 5.44
CA ALA A 81 -9.18 6.76 5.39
C ALA A 81 -8.06 6.75 6.45
N ALA A 82 -8.37 6.31 7.70
CA ALA A 82 -7.37 6.20 8.75
C ALA A 82 -6.23 5.24 8.38
N ALA A 83 -6.54 4.12 7.70
CA ALA A 83 -5.56 3.15 7.27
C ALA A 83 -4.60 3.72 6.21
N ILE A 84 -5.15 4.36 5.16
CA ILE A 84 -4.32 4.97 4.12
C ILE A 84 -3.55 6.20 4.62
N ASP A 85 -4.08 6.94 5.61
CA ASP A 85 -3.39 8.06 6.25
C ASP A 85 -2.28 7.59 7.20
N ALA A 86 -2.48 6.47 7.89
CA ALA A 86 -1.42 5.86 8.70
C ALA A 86 -0.24 5.43 7.82
N SER A 87 -0.53 4.84 6.66
CA SER A 87 0.49 4.50 5.68
C SER A 87 1.15 5.74 5.06
N GLY A 88 0.40 6.81 4.78
CA GLY A 88 0.95 8.09 4.32
C GLY A 88 1.91 8.71 5.32
N LEU A 89 1.54 8.69 6.61
CA LEU A 89 2.38 9.19 7.69
C LEU A 89 3.63 8.32 7.89
N ASP A 90 3.51 7.01 7.70
CA ASP A 90 4.62 6.06 7.76
C ASP A 90 5.71 6.34 6.70
N HIS A 91 5.30 6.86 5.53
CA HIS A 91 6.21 7.28 4.46
C HIS A 91 6.67 8.74 4.58
N THR A 92 6.30 9.44 5.66
CA THR A 92 6.69 10.82 5.89
C THR A 92 7.89 10.88 6.83
N PRO A 93 9.04 11.45 6.43
CA PRO A 93 10.19 11.64 7.31
C PRO A 93 9.82 12.35 8.60
N LEU A 94 10.53 12.03 9.68
CA LEU A 94 10.27 12.61 11.00
C LEU A 94 10.54 14.12 11.00
N GLN A 95 9.65 14.86 11.64
CA GLN A 95 9.91 16.26 11.97
C GLN A 95 10.65 16.37 13.32
N PRO A 96 11.39 17.43 13.56
CA PRO A 96 12.02 17.65 14.85
C PRO A 96 11.01 17.56 16.01
N GLY A 97 11.27 16.70 16.99
CA GLY A 97 10.39 16.45 18.12
C GLY A 97 9.33 15.38 17.93
N GLU A 98 9.28 14.72 16.78
CA GLU A 98 8.46 13.52 16.57
C GLU A 98 9.21 12.26 17.04
N PHE A 99 8.44 11.33 17.65
CA PHE A 99 8.97 10.07 18.19
C PHE A 99 8.44 8.83 17.48
N ARG A 100 7.79 8.99 16.31
CA ARG A 100 7.35 7.81 15.53
C ARG A 100 8.52 7.15 14.82
N VAL A 101 8.29 5.92 14.36
CA VAL A 101 9.21 5.19 13.49
C VAL A 101 8.85 5.50 12.04
N PHE A 102 9.84 5.79 11.21
CA PHE A 102 9.67 5.93 9.77
C PHE A 102 9.76 4.55 9.11
N GLY A 103 8.78 4.21 8.28
CA GLY A 103 8.87 3.03 7.43
C GLY A 103 8.53 1.71 8.11
N GLU A 104 7.66 1.68 9.13
CA GLU A 104 7.15 0.43 9.72
C GLU A 104 6.53 -0.50 8.67
N GLN A 105 5.89 0.08 7.62
CA GLN A 105 5.32 -0.62 6.47
C GLN A 105 5.80 0.04 5.15
N LEU A 106 7.11 0.28 5.02
CA LEU A 106 7.70 1.01 3.92
C LEU A 106 7.51 0.32 2.57
N GLY A 107 7.13 1.11 1.58
CA GLY A 107 7.06 0.72 0.18
C GLY A 107 5.77 -0.01 -0.20
N PRO A 108 5.55 -0.22 -1.51
CA PRO A 108 4.25 -0.67 -2.02
C PRO A 108 3.88 -2.08 -1.59
N ALA A 109 4.84 -2.96 -1.42
CA ALA A 109 4.62 -4.34 -1.04
C ALA A 109 4.13 -4.47 0.43
N ARG A 110 4.82 -3.82 1.40
CA ARG A 110 4.40 -3.82 2.80
C ARG A 110 3.10 -3.04 3.00
N ALA A 111 2.94 -1.90 2.31
CA ALA A 111 1.72 -1.11 2.35
C ALA A 111 0.50 -1.90 1.85
N SER A 112 0.62 -2.66 0.74
CA SER A 112 -0.48 -3.49 0.23
C SER A 112 -0.86 -4.62 1.19
N ARG A 113 0.13 -5.27 1.83
CA ARG A 113 -0.11 -6.27 2.89
C ARG A 113 -0.86 -5.66 4.08
N ALA A 114 -0.42 -4.50 4.55
CA ALA A 114 -1.06 -3.80 5.67
C ALA A 114 -2.51 -3.47 5.36
N MET A 115 -2.79 -2.93 4.17
CA MET A 115 -4.16 -2.62 3.74
C MET A 115 -5.03 -3.88 3.65
N ALA A 116 -4.52 -5.02 3.16
CA ALA A 116 -5.26 -6.27 3.13
C ALA A 116 -5.65 -6.74 4.54
N ILE A 117 -4.72 -6.72 5.49
CA ILE A 117 -4.98 -7.11 6.88
C ILE A 117 -6.11 -6.28 7.51
N VAL A 118 -6.04 -4.95 7.38
CA VAL A 118 -7.04 -4.04 7.94
C VAL A 118 -8.42 -4.26 7.33
N HIS A 119 -8.50 -4.36 5.99
CA HIS A 119 -9.78 -4.46 5.30
C HIS A 119 -10.41 -5.85 5.43
N ILE A 120 -9.61 -6.91 5.54
CA ILE A 120 -10.12 -8.24 5.90
C ILE A 120 -10.73 -8.21 7.30
N ALA A 121 -10.05 -7.62 8.30
CA ALA A 121 -10.58 -7.54 9.66
C ALA A 121 -11.91 -6.77 9.74
N MET A 122 -12.03 -5.64 9.05
CA MET A 122 -13.28 -4.88 8.97
C MET A 122 -14.40 -5.65 8.26
N PHE A 123 -14.07 -6.31 7.14
CA PHE A 123 -15.04 -7.17 6.43
C PHE A 123 -15.54 -8.30 7.32
N GLU A 124 -14.64 -9.02 8.00
CA GLU A 124 -15.02 -10.11 8.91
C GLU A 124 -15.93 -9.64 10.05
N ALA A 125 -15.65 -8.47 10.62
CA ALA A 125 -16.47 -7.88 11.68
C ALA A 125 -17.89 -7.56 11.20
N ILE A 126 -18.04 -7.04 10.00
CA ILE A 126 -19.33 -6.72 9.38
C ILE A 126 -20.05 -8.02 8.97
N ASN A 127 -19.36 -8.90 8.26
CA ASN A 127 -19.93 -10.12 7.72
C ASN A 127 -20.34 -11.12 8.83
N ALA A 128 -19.69 -11.13 9.99
CA ALA A 128 -20.10 -11.96 11.12
C ALA A 128 -21.48 -11.58 11.69
N ILE A 129 -21.88 -10.31 11.57
CA ILE A 129 -23.20 -9.82 11.97
C ILE A 129 -24.24 -10.03 10.85
N ASP A 130 -23.89 -9.72 9.59
CA ASP A 130 -24.80 -9.66 8.43
C ASP A 130 -24.63 -10.82 7.40
N GLN A 131 -23.98 -11.85 7.69
CA GLN A 131 -23.82 -13.20 7.14
C GLN A 131 -24.25 -13.48 5.68
N HIS A 132 -23.65 -12.80 4.71
CA HIS A 132 -23.91 -13.05 3.29
C HIS A 132 -22.76 -13.73 2.55
N TYR A 133 -21.56 -13.73 3.15
CA TYR A 133 -20.36 -14.22 2.49
C TYR A 133 -19.57 -15.19 3.36
N ALA A 134 -18.81 -16.07 2.72
CA ALA A 134 -17.87 -16.96 3.41
C ALA A 134 -16.78 -16.14 4.12
N SER A 135 -16.57 -16.46 5.38
CA SER A 135 -15.50 -15.86 6.19
C SER A 135 -14.14 -16.30 5.66
N TYR A 136 -13.22 -15.37 5.49
CA TYR A 136 -11.83 -15.63 5.14
C TYR A 136 -11.02 -16.14 6.33
N ALA A 137 -11.26 -15.58 7.52
CA ALA A 137 -10.54 -15.91 8.75
C ALA A 137 -11.23 -16.97 9.62
N GLY A 138 -12.35 -17.55 9.15
CA GLY A 138 -13.11 -18.56 9.89
C GLY A 138 -13.88 -18.00 11.08
N ILE A 139 -14.30 -16.74 11.00
CA ILE A 139 -15.08 -16.08 12.07
C ILE A 139 -16.50 -16.66 12.10
N ALA A 140 -16.90 -17.10 13.29
CA ALA A 140 -18.25 -17.59 13.50
C ALA A 140 -19.28 -16.43 13.49
N VAL A 141 -20.53 -16.83 13.30
CA VAL A 141 -21.69 -15.93 13.43
C VAL A 141 -21.68 -15.18 14.75
N ALA A 142 -21.78 -13.87 14.68
CA ALA A 142 -21.78 -13.01 15.85
C ALA A 142 -23.20 -12.81 16.43
N ASN A 143 -23.26 -12.28 17.64
CA ASN A 143 -24.52 -11.85 18.23
C ASN A 143 -25.12 -10.70 17.38
N PRO A 144 -26.35 -10.82 16.85
CA PRO A 144 -26.97 -9.79 16.00
C PRO A 144 -27.23 -8.47 16.74
N SER A 145 -27.13 -8.45 18.07
CA SER A 145 -27.21 -7.21 18.86
C SER A 145 -25.88 -6.48 18.99
N ALA A 146 -24.78 -7.01 18.44
CA ALA A 146 -23.48 -6.34 18.44
C ALA A 146 -23.54 -5.07 17.58
N SER A 147 -22.94 -3.99 18.05
CA SER A 147 -22.84 -2.75 17.27
C SER A 147 -21.88 -2.91 16.11
N MET A 148 -22.40 -2.78 14.90
CA MET A 148 -21.63 -2.75 13.66
C MET A 148 -20.53 -1.70 13.71
N ASP A 149 -20.86 -0.48 14.15
CA ASP A 149 -19.91 0.64 14.25
C ASP A 149 -18.77 0.31 15.20
N ALA A 150 -19.07 -0.26 16.37
CA ALA A 150 -18.04 -0.62 17.35
C ALA A 150 -17.14 -1.76 16.83
N ALA A 151 -17.71 -2.73 16.10
CA ALA A 151 -16.96 -3.82 15.50
C ALA A 151 -15.99 -3.32 14.40
N ILE A 152 -16.44 -2.40 13.53
CA ILE A 152 -15.60 -1.76 12.53
C ILE A 152 -14.46 -0.99 13.20
N VAL A 153 -14.78 -0.15 14.19
CA VAL A 153 -13.79 0.69 14.89
C VAL A 153 -12.71 -0.17 15.54
N GLN A 154 -13.12 -1.19 16.29
CA GLN A 154 -12.18 -2.02 17.05
C GLN A 154 -11.30 -2.86 16.13
N SER A 155 -11.88 -3.49 15.09
CA SER A 155 -11.12 -4.33 14.15
C SER A 155 -10.07 -3.53 13.39
N ALA A 156 -10.43 -2.34 12.92
CA ALA A 156 -9.50 -1.45 12.24
C ALA A 156 -8.42 -0.89 13.18
N HIS A 157 -8.81 -0.46 14.38
CA HIS A 157 -7.88 0.06 15.39
C HIS A 157 -6.81 -0.97 15.75
N ASP A 158 -7.20 -2.18 16.13
CA ASP A 158 -6.26 -3.18 16.63
C ASP A 158 -5.30 -3.66 15.54
N THR A 159 -5.78 -3.80 14.32
CA THR A 159 -4.91 -4.12 13.17
C THR A 159 -3.96 -2.98 12.84
N LEU A 160 -4.42 -1.73 12.86
CA LEU A 160 -3.57 -0.57 12.59
C LEU A 160 -2.51 -0.35 13.66
N VAL A 161 -2.86 -0.54 14.94
CA VAL A 161 -1.90 -0.43 16.05
C VAL A 161 -0.84 -1.53 15.98
N ALA A 162 -1.20 -2.74 15.53
CA ALA A 162 -0.24 -3.81 15.32
C ALA A 162 0.70 -3.55 14.14
N LEU A 163 0.21 -2.88 13.08
CA LEU A 163 0.97 -2.59 11.86
C LEU A 163 1.80 -1.30 11.96
N PHE A 164 1.30 -0.31 12.70
CA PHE A 164 1.91 1.01 12.88
C PHE A 164 1.98 1.36 14.39
N PRO A 165 2.73 0.60 15.19
CA PRO A 165 2.77 0.76 16.65
C PRO A 165 3.22 2.15 17.10
N SER A 166 4.07 2.83 16.34
CA SER A 166 4.51 4.20 16.66
C SER A 166 3.40 5.25 16.51
N GLN A 167 2.30 4.92 15.83
CA GLN A 167 1.13 5.78 15.65
C GLN A 167 -0.02 5.48 16.65
N ARG A 168 0.18 4.57 17.61
CA ARG A 168 -0.82 4.12 18.60
C ARG A 168 -1.61 5.29 19.22
N ALA A 169 -0.93 6.28 19.76
CA ALA A 169 -1.59 7.39 20.46
C ALA A 169 -2.60 8.17 19.58
N LYS A 170 -2.32 8.29 18.28
CA LYS A 170 -3.24 8.91 17.30
C LYS A 170 -4.44 8.00 17.02
N LEU A 171 -4.19 6.71 16.89
CA LEU A 171 -5.23 5.69 16.62
C LEU A 171 -6.14 5.50 17.84
N ASP A 172 -5.60 5.41 19.05
CA ASP A 172 -6.35 5.32 20.31
C ASP A 172 -7.29 6.52 20.49
N ARG A 173 -6.80 7.73 20.20
CA ARG A 173 -7.62 8.94 20.26
C ARG A 173 -8.80 8.88 19.27
N ARG A 174 -8.55 8.43 18.04
CA ARG A 174 -9.62 8.25 17.03
C ARG A 174 -10.65 7.22 17.51
N MET A 175 -10.21 6.05 17.95
CA MET A 175 -11.08 4.99 18.49
C MET A 175 -11.95 5.50 19.63
N PHE A 176 -11.35 6.23 20.60
CA PHE A 176 -12.09 6.80 21.74
C PHE A 176 -13.24 7.70 21.28
N PHE A 177 -13.02 8.60 20.33
CA PHE A 177 -14.08 9.48 19.83
C PHE A 177 -15.15 8.75 19.03
N ASP A 178 -14.77 7.77 18.21
CA ASP A 178 -15.71 7.03 17.38
C ASP A 178 -16.57 6.07 18.21
N LEU A 179 -15.99 5.35 19.19
CA LEU A 179 -16.76 4.48 20.10
C LEU A 179 -17.76 5.25 20.98
N ARG A 180 -17.50 6.50 21.32
CA ARG A 180 -18.46 7.34 22.08
C ARG A 180 -19.73 7.67 21.29
N ARG A 181 -19.73 7.53 19.97
CA ARG A 181 -20.92 7.70 19.13
C ARG A 181 -21.91 6.55 19.30
N VAL A 182 -21.45 5.37 19.70
CA VAL A 182 -22.29 4.19 19.99
C VAL A 182 -22.85 4.33 21.39
N ARG A 183 -24.14 4.68 21.48
CA ARG A 183 -24.80 5.01 22.76
C ARG A 183 -25.20 3.78 23.58
N ASP A 184 -25.66 2.71 22.92
CA ASP A 184 -26.01 1.44 23.60
C ASP A 184 -24.72 0.78 24.10
N SER A 185 -24.59 0.69 25.43
CA SER A 185 -23.39 0.15 26.08
C SER A 185 -23.22 -1.35 25.87
N THR A 186 -24.31 -2.12 25.84
CA THR A 186 -24.28 -3.57 25.62
C THR A 186 -23.91 -3.88 24.18
N ALA A 187 -24.57 -3.25 23.21
CA ALA A 187 -24.25 -3.41 21.79
C ALA A 187 -22.81 -2.98 21.49
N ARG A 188 -22.36 -1.88 22.11
CA ARG A 188 -20.98 -1.41 21.99
C ARG A 188 -19.97 -2.43 22.52
N THR A 189 -20.20 -3.02 23.70
CA THR A 189 -19.32 -4.04 24.28
C THR A 189 -19.23 -5.27 23.36
N LEU A 190 -20.37 -5.79 22.90
CA LEU A 190 -20.41 -6.92 21.97
C LEU A 190 -19.68 -6.60 20.64
N GLY A 191 -19.84 -5.39 20.13
CA GLY A 191 -19.12 -4.95 18.92
C GLY A 191 -17.61 -4.84 19.12
N ILE A 192 -17.16 -4.31 20.26
CA ILE A 192 -15.73 -4.26 20.63
C ILE A 192 -15.15 -5.67 20.71
N GLU A 193 -15.82 -6.60 21.41
CA GLU A 193 -15.36 -7.99 21.52
C GLU A 193 -15.25 -8.67 20.16
N LEU A 194 -16.24 -8.48 19.29
CA LEU A 194 -16.21 -9.00 17.93
C LEU A 194 -15.07 -8.40 17.10
N GLY A 195 -14.93 -7.08 17.12
CA GLY A 195 -13.87 -6.40 16.36
C GLY A 195 -12.48 -6.81 16.81
N ALA A 196 -12.25 -6.93 18.12
CA ALA A 196 -10.99 -7.43 18.66
C ALA A 196 -10.72 -8.89 18.23
N HIS A 197 -11.74 -9.73 18.22
CA HIS A 197 -11.63 -11.13 17.77
C HIS A 197 -11.25 -11.23 16.29
N THR A 198 -11.89 -10.45 15.41
CA THR A 198 -11.58 -10.46 13.97
C THR A 198 -10.17 -9.92 13.69
N ALA A 199 -9.75 -8.85 14.38
CA ALA A 199 -8.39 -8.34 14.29
C ALA A 199 -7.37 -9.40 14.74
N GLN A 200 -7.60 -10.04 15.89
CA GLN A 200 -6.72 -11.09 16.40
C GLN A 200 -6.60 -12.27 15.43
N ALA A 201 -7.71 -12.70 14.82
CA ALA A 201 -7.71 -13.81 13.87
C ALA A 201 -6.81 -13.54 12.67
N ILE A 202 -6.99 -12.40 11.97
CA ILE A 202 -6.17 -12.08 10.81
C ILE A 202 -4.71 -11.81 11.20
N LEU A 203 -4.45 -11.14 12.32
CA LEU A 203 -3.09 -10.91 12.80
C LEU A 203 -2.37 -12.22 13.15
N ALA A 204 -3.06 -13.17 13.78
CA ALA A 204 -2.52 -14.50 14.05
C ALA A 204 -2.19 -15.26 12.77
N MET A 205 -3.06 -15.21 11.75
CA MET A 205 -2.79 -15.79 10.44
C MET A 205 -1.55 -15.18 9.78
N ARG A 206 -1.22 -13.93 10.06
CA ARG A 206 -0.12 -13.19 9.43
C ARG A 206 1.11 -12.99 10.32
N ALA A 207 1.11 -13.49 11.56
CA ALA A 207 2.19 -13.28 12.54
C ALA A 207 3.56 -13.78 12.06
N ASN A 208 3.60 -14.93 11.36
CA ASN A 208 4.81 -15.57 10.86
C ASN A 208 4.71 -15.81 9.36
N ASP A 209 4.34 -14.79 8.61
CA ASP A 209 4.16 -14.89 7.16
C ASP A 209 5.43 -14.57 6.34
N GLY A 210 6.55 -14.32 7.00
CA GLY A 210 7.82 -14.00 6.36
C GLY A 210 8.05 -12.49 6.13
N SER A 211 7.09 -11.62 6.46
CA SER A 211 7.21 -10.18 6.19
C SER A 211 8.15 -9.42 7.15
N ALA A 212 8.53 -10.03 8.28
CA ALA A 212 9.34 -9.40 9.32
C ALA A 212 10.86 -9.44 9.02
N HIS A 213 11.26 -9.20 7.77
CA HIS A 213 12.66 -9.07 7.37
C HIS A 213 13.02 -7.61 7.11
N ALA A 214 14.30 -7.25 7.30
CA ALA A 214 14.82 -5.96 6.87
C ALA A 214 14.91 -5.85 5.34
N GLU A 215 14.84 -4.64 4.80
CA GLU A 215 15.11 -4.41 3.39
C GLU A 215 16.60 -4.60 3.09
N MET A 216 16.89 -5.21 1.94
CA MET A 216 18.27 -5.45 1.50
C MET A 216 18.93 -4.12 1.10
N ARG A 217 20.19 -3.93 1.50
CA ARG A 217 21.00 -2.77 1.16
C ARG A 217 21.77 -3.00 -0.13
N MET A 218 21.75 -2.00 -1.01
CA MET A 218 22.57 -1.99 -2.22
C MET A 218 24.05 -2.09 -1.86
N ASP A 219 24.77 -2.89 -2.64
CA ASP A 219 26.22 -3.14 -2.51
C ASP A 219 26.68 -3.77 -1.17
N GLN A 220 25.73 -4.19 -0.34
CA GLN A 220 25.96 -4.92 0.90
C GLN A 220 25.27 -6.28 0.87
N ASP A 221 23.93 -6.27 0.97
CA ASP A 221 23.10 -7.49 0.97
C ASP A 221 22.65 -7.85 -0.45
N TYR A 222 22.55 -6.87 -1.34
CA TYR A 222 22.18 -7.01 -2.74
C TYR A 222 23.27 -6.41 -3.64
N VAL A 223 24.03 -7.29 -4.30
CA VAL A 223 25.12 -6.92 -5.21
C VAL A 223 24.71 -7.29 -6.63
N PRO A 224 24.27 -6.32 -7.46
CA PRO A 224 23.84 -6.61 -8.82
C PRO A 224 25.05 -6.89 -9.74
N SER A 225 24.80 -7.69 -10.79
CA SER A 225 25.78 -7.87 -11.86
C SER A 225 25.97 -6.59 -12.66
N THR A 226 27.18 -6.42 -13.21
CA THR A 226 27.50 -5.31 -14.12
C THR A 226 27.08 -5.57 -15.57
N MET A 227 26.55 -6.74 -15.87
CA MET A 227 26.15 -7.13 -17.23
C MET A 227 24.97 -6.28 -17.74
N PRO A 228 24.87 -6.03 -19.05
CA PRO A 228 23.72 -5.36 -19.67
C PRO A 228 22.42 -6.08 -19.32
N GLY A 229 21.31 -5.33 -19.24
CA GLY A 229 20.00 -5.88 -18.92
C GLY A 229 19.72 -6.01 -17.42
N ILE A 230 20.73 -5.92 -16.56
CA ILE A 230 20.59 -6.12 -15.11
C ILE A 230 20.33 -4.79 -14.39
N TRP A 231 19.34 -4.79 -13.51
CA TRP A 231 18.99 -3.64 -12.68
C TRP A 231 20.08 -3.32 -11.66
N ARG A 232 20.37 -2.03 -11.52
CA ARG A 232 21.27 -1.44 -10.55
C ARG A 232 20.65 -0.19 -9.92
N GLN A 233 21.25 0.29 -8.84
CA GLN A 233 20.84 1.51 -8.14
C GLN A 233 20.71 2.69 -9.11
N ASP A 234 19.66 3.51 -8.90
CA ASP A 234 19.50 4.77 -9.63
C ASP A 234 20.66 5.73 -9.31
N PRO A 235 21.46 6.13 -10.32
CA PRO A 235 22.62 6.99 -10.10
C PRO A 235 22.25 8.43 -9.71
N ILE A 236 20.97 8.83 -9.82
CA ILE A 236 20.50 10.18 -9.50
C ILE A 236 20.07 10.24 -8.03
N SER A 237 19.14 9.39 -7.61
CA SER A 237 18.62 9.39 -6.26
C SER A 237 19.54 8.73 -5.25
N GLN A 238 20.27 7.70 -5.68
CA GLN A 238 21.14 6.89 -4.83
C GLN A 238 20.43 6.29 -3.61
N ILE A 239 19.13 5.97 -3.74
CA ILE A 239 18.38 5.28 -2.70
C ILE A 239 19.09 3.96 -2.38
N PRO A 240 19.49 3.72 -1.11
CA PRO A 240 20.43 2.66 -0.77
C PRO A 240 19.77 1.28 -0.58
N LEU A 241 18.58 1.06 -1.14
CA LEU A 241 17.79 -0.14 -0.94
C LEU A 241 17.60 -0.92 -2.24
N ALA A 242 17.56 -2.26 -2.13
CA ALA A 242 16.88 -3.16 -3.06
C ALA A 242 15.51 -3.50 -2.46
N LEU A 243 14.57 -2.53 -2.57
CA LEU A 243 13.31 -2.56 -1.84
C LEU A 243 12.44 -3.75 -2.26
N GLY A 244 12.10 -4.59 -1.28
CA GLY A 244 11.28 -5.78 -1.46
C GLY A 244 12.00 -6.97 -2.09
N ALA A 245 13.34 -7.01 -2.12
CA ALA A 245 14.11 -8.12 -2.72
C ALA A 245 13.78 -9.50 -2.10
N ARG A 246 13.33 -9.53 -0.85
CA ARG A 246 12.90 -10.75 -0.15
C ARG A 246 11.38 -10.92 -0.09
N TRP A 247 10.60 -10.08 -0.78
CA TRP A 247 9.14 -10.10 -0.66
C TRP A 247 8.52 -11.39 -1.21
N GLN A 248 9.19 -12.08 -2.13
CA GLN A 248 8.79 -13.40 -2.62
C GLN A 248 8.76 -14.51 -1.54
N GLU A 249 9.38 -14.27 -0.38
CA GLU A 249 9.40 -15.20 0.77
C GLU A 249 8.13 -15.06 1.63
N VAL A 250 7.35 -14.00 1.42
CA VAL A 250 6.14 -13.73 2.17
C VAL A 250 5.02 -14.67 1.73
N ARG A 251 4.31 -15.23 2.71
CA ARG A 251 3.16 -16.10 2.44
C ARG A 251 2.01 -15.29 1.83
N PRO A 252 1.46 -15.70 0.67
CA PRO A 252 0.33 -15.03 0.05
C PRO A 252 -0.94 -15.05 0.90
N PHE A 253 -1.94 -14.27 0.50
CA PHE A 253 -3.28 -14.29 1.10
C PHE A 253 -4.15 -15.40 0.48
N VAL A 254 -4.17 -15.54 -0.85
CA VAL A 254 -5.06 -16.45 -1.57
C VAL A 254 -4.33 -17.27 -2.63
N ILE A 255 -3.39 -16.68 -3.36
CA ILE A 255 -2.58 -17.44 -4.32
C ILE A 255 -1.71 -18.47 -3.59
N ALA A 256 -1.35 -19.58 -4.26
CA ALA A 256 -0.62 -20.67 -3.62
C ALA A 256 0.85 -20.33 -3.33
N SER A 257 1.47 -19.51 -4.19
CA SER A 257 2.85 -19.03 -4.03
C SER A 257 3.08 -17.77 -4.86
N ALA A 258 4.14 -17.03 -4.57
CA ALA A 258 4.55 -15.86 -5.33
C ALA A 258 4.80 -16.17 -6.82
N GLN A 259 5.28 -17.39 -7.12
CA GLN A 259 5.61 -17.87 -8.47
C GLN A 259 4.39 -18.29 -9.29
N GLN A 260 3.22 -18.48 -8.66
CA GLN A 260 2.02 -19.00 -9.35
C GLN A 260 1.64 -18.17 -10.58
N PHE A 261 1.82 -16.86 -10.51
CA PHE A 261 1.51 -15.93 -11.58
C PHE A 261 2.75 -15.22 -12.14
N ARG A 262 3.92 -15.90 -12.07
CA ARG A 262 5.12 -15.37 -12.73
C ARG A 262 4.85 -15.17 -14.20
N ILE A 263 5.11 -13.96 -14.68
CA ILE A 263 4.96 -13.61 -16.10
C ILE A 263 6.08 -14.22 -16.95
N PRO A 264 5.88 -14.37 -18.26
CA PRO A 264 6.96 -14.73 -19.18
C PRO A 264 8.15 -13.78 -19.09
N PRO A 265 9.37 -14.19 -19.50
CA PRO A 265 10.55 -13.30 -19.47
C PRO A 265 10.32 -12.02 -20.30
N PRO A 266 11.03 -10.93 -19.95
CA PRO A 266 10.99 -9.72 -20.75
C PRO A 266 11.51 -9.98 -22.17
N PRO A 267 11.17 -9.13 -23.16
CA PRO A 267 11.69 -9.26 -24.50
C PRO A 267 13.22 -9.25 -24.51
N ALA A 268 13.82 -10.10 -25.36
CA ALA A 268 15.27 -10.06 -25.55
C ALA A 268 15.71 -8.69 -26.05
N MET A 269 16.84 -8.19 -25.58
CA MET A 269 17.34 -6.85 -25.92
C MET A 269 17.54 -6.64 -27.43
N GLY A 270 17.91 -7.68 -28.19
CA GLY A 270 18.00 -7.63 -29.66
C GLY A 270 16.64 -7.76 -30.40
N SER A 271 15.51 -7.73 -29.72
CA SER A 271 14.20 -7.91 -30.35
C SER A 271 13.56 -6.59 -30.79
N ALA A 272 12.73 -6.64 -31.83
CA ALA A 272 11.95 -5.48 -32.28
C ALA A 272 11.03 -4.91 -31.18
N GLN A 273 10.52 -5.76 -30.28
CA GLN A 273 9.67 -5.34 -29.16
C GLN A 273 10.48 -4.49 -28.14
N TYR A 274 11.72 -4.89 -27.83
CA TYR A 274 12.60 -4.12 -26.98
C TYR A 274 12.98 -2.80 -27.64
N THR A 275 13.39 -2.84 -28.94
CA THR A 275 13.73 -1.64 -29.72
C THR A 275 12.59 -0.61 -29.72
N ALA A 276 11.35 -1.05 -29.94
CA ALA A 276 10.18 -0.18 -29.91
C ALA A 276 9.99 0.48 -28.54
N ALA A 277 10.05 -0.30 -27.45
CA ALA A 277 9.93 0.21 -26.09
C ALA A 277 11.09 1.16 -25.69
N PHE A 278 12.31 0.85 -26.15
CA PHE A 278 13.49 1.68 -25.95
C PHE A 278 13.30 3.06 -26.61
N ASN A 279 12.90 3.09 -27.88
CA ASN A 279 12.70 4.33 -28.61
C ASN A 279 11.50 5.14 -28.08
N GLU A 280 10.42 4.47 -27.62
CA GLU A 280 9.29 5.13 -26.98
C GLU A 280 9.72 5.88 -25.72
N VAL A 281 10.39 5.19 -24.78
CA VAL A 281 10.80 5.83 -23.53
C VAL A 281 11.91 6.84 -23.72
N LYS A 282 12.80 6.65 -24.69
CA LYS A 282 13.82 7.65 -25.06
C LYS A 282 13.16 8.93 -25.56
N SER A 283 12.10 8.81 -26.37
CA SER A 283 11.37 9.96 -26.91
C SER A 283 10.53 10.69 -25.85
N LEU A 284 9.85 9.96 -24.96
CA LEU A 284 8.85 10.52 -24.04
C LEU A 284 9.35 10.72 -22.61
N GLY A 285 10.34 9.93 -22.19
CA GLY A 285 10.71 9.80 -20.77
C GLY A 285 11.70 10.84 -20.24
N GLY A 286 12.33 11.64 -21.10
CA GLY A 286 13.33 12.64 -20.68
C GLY A 286 12.77 13.71 -19.75
N ASP A 287 13.65 14.36 -18.94
CA ASP A 287 13.24 15.38 -17.97
C ASP A 287 12.80 16.71 -18.62
N GLY A 288 13.05 16.90 -19.89
CA GLY A 288 12.72 18.13 -20.64
C GLY A 288 13.62 19.31 -20.31
N ILE A 289 14.67 19.11 -19.50
CA ILE A 289 15.65 20.13 -19.08
C ILE A 289 17.04 19.74 -19.59
N THR A 290 17.55 18.61 -19.12
CA THR A 290 18.87 18.08 -19.53
C THR A 290 18.73 17.04 -20.63
N THR A 291 17.67 16.27 -20.63
CA THR A 291 17.31 15.32 -21.68
C THR A 291 16.05 15.79 -22.41
N PRO A 292 16.11 16.06 -23.73
CA PRO A 292 14.95 16.45 -24.52
C PRO A 292 13.81 15.44 -24.43
N THR A 293 12.57 15.92 -24.58
CA THR A 293 11.38 15.07 -24.60
C THR A 293 10.38 15.55 -25.64
N GLN A 294 9.68 14.58 -26.26
CA GLN A 294 8.49 14.84 -27.12
C GLN A 294 7.18 14.71 -26.35
N ARG A 295 7.24 14.46 -25.04
CA ARG A 295 6.09 14.37 -24.16
C ARG A 295 5.35 15.70 -24.11
N THR A 296 4.02 15.65 -24.26
CA THR A 296 3.15 16.83 -24.12
C THR A 296 3.03 17.26 -22.65
N PRO A 297 2.57 18.50 -22.37
CA PRO A 297 2.22 18.91 -21.01
C PRO A 297 1.20 17.99 -20.34
N GLU A 298 0.14 17.57 -21.05
CA GLU A 298 -0.84 16.62 -20.51
C GLU A 298 -0.22 15.27 -20.16
N GLN A 299 0.67 14.74 -20.98
CA GLN A 299 1.39 13.49 -20.68
C GLN A 299 2.30 13.63 -19.45
N THR A 300 2.84 14.83 -19.21
CA THR A 300 3.60 15.15 -17.99
C THR A 300 2.66 15.13 -16.76
N GLU A 301 1.50 15.76 -16.88
CA GLU A 301 0.47 15.73 -15.83
C GLU A 301 0.01 14.30 -15.53
N ILE A 302 -0.26 13.48 -16.55
CA ILE A 302 -0.60 12.06 -16.40
C ILE A 302 0.50 11.31 -15.65
N GLY A 303 1.77 11.52 -16.02
CA GLY A 303 2.91 10.90 -15.34
C GLY A 303 2.89 11.17 -13.83
N ILE A 304 2.75 12.43 -13.46
CA ILE A 304 2.72 12.88 -12.07
C ILE A 304 1.43 12.44 -11.36
N TYR A 305 0.28 12.52 -12.02
CA TYR A 305 -1.04 12.23 -11.45
C TYR A 305 -1.15 10.83 -10.84
N TRP A 306 -0.55 9.84 -11.48
CA TRP A 306 -0.55 8.44 -11.05
C TRP A 306 0.65 8.04 -10.19
N ALA A 307 1.49 8.98 -9.76
CA ALA A 307 2.77 8.65 -9.14
C ALA A 307 2.65 7.86 -7.83
N TYR A 308 2.40 8.47 -6.70
CA TYR A 308 2.31 7.80 -5.39
C TYR A 308 3.51 6.83 -5.16
N ASP A 309 4.71 7.32 -5.34
CA ASP A 309 5.94 6.51 -5.34
C ASP A 309 6.65 6.43 -3.96
N GLY A 310 5.91 6.46 -2.87
CA GLY A 310 6.46 6.35 -1.52
C GLY A 310 6.88 7.70 -0.91
N THR A 311 6.31 8.79 -1.37
CA THR A 311 6.62 10.14 -0.89
C THR A 311 5.73 10.56 0.29
N PRO A 312 6.14 11.60 1.07
CA PRO A 312 5.43 12.02 2.27
C PRO A 312 3.95 12.29 2.05
N SER A 313 3.11 11.73 2.89
CA SER A 313 1.64 11.80 2.88
C SER A 313 0.96 11.11 1.70
N LEU A 314 1.63 10.96 0.56
CA LEU A 314 1.09 10.28 -0.63
C LEU A 314 1.23 8.76 -0.54
N CYS A 315 2.22 8.26 0.22
CA CYS A 315 2.45 6.84 0.36
C CYS A 315 2.75 6.13 -0.98
N ALA A 316 2.50 4.84 -1.01
CA ALA A 316 2.63 3.95 -2.17
C ALA A 316 1.26 3.75 -2.87
N PRO A 317 1.22 3.12 -4.05
CA PRO A 317 0.02 2.93 -4.88
C PRO A 317 -1.23 2.41 -4.16
N PRO A 318 -1.18 1.55 -3.12
CA PRO A 318 -2.38 1.12 -2.42
C PRO A 318 -3.25 2.25 -1.86
N ARG A 319 -2.67 3.40 -1.50
CA ARG A 319 -3.43 4.59 -1.09
C ARG A 319 -4.32 5.11 -2.21
N LEU A 320 -3.74 5.39 -3.37
CA LEU A 320 -4.44 5.83 -4.57
C LEU A 320 -5.61 4.90 -4.91
N TYR A 321 -5.35 3.62 -4.92
CA TYR A 321 -6.34 2.63 -5.36
C TYR A 321 -7.47 2.43 -4.36
N ASN A 322 -7.22 2.57 -3.04
CA ASN A 322 -8.28 2.62 -2.05
C ASN A 322 -9.18 3.86 -2.21
N GLN A 323 -8.60 5.01 -2.54
CA GLN A 323 -9.37 6.24 -2.83
C GLN A 323 -10.30 6.06 -4.04
N ILE A 324 -9.82 5.43 -5.12
CA ILE A 324 -10.62 5.12 -6.31
C ILE A 324 -11.70 4.08 -5.98
N ALA A 325 -11.37 2.99 -5.28
CA ALA A 325 -12.32 1.94 -4.93
C ALA A 325 -13.51 2.47 -4.12
N ARG A 326 -13.26 3.27 -3.08
CA ARG A 326 -14.34 3.86 -2.27
C ARG A 326 -15.18 4.88 -3.04
N LEU A 327 -14.55 5.65 -3.93
CA LEU A 327 -15.26 6.60 -4.79
C LEU A 327 -16.23 5.87 -5.73
N ILE A 328 -15.79 4.78 -6.35
CA ILE A 328 -16.60 3.96 -7.24
C ILE A 328 -17.71 3.25 -6.45
N ALA A 329 -17.41 2.70 -5.26
CA ALA A 329 -18.43 2.09 -4.41
C ALA A 329 -19.55 3.07 -4.04
N ALA A 330 -19.18 4.29 -3.67
CA ALA A 330 -20.15 5.35 -3.38
C ALA A 330 -21.00 5.72 -4.62
N LYS A 331 -20.35 5.87 -5.79
CA LYS A 331 -21.03 6.16 -7.05
C LYS A 331 -22.00 5.05 -7.47
N MET A 332 -21.64 3.80 -7.25
CA MET A 332 -22.46 2.63 -7.59
C MET A 332 -23.57 2.37 -6.55
N GLY A 333 -23.60 3.10 -5.45
CA GLY A 333 -24.60 2.95 -4.40
C GLY A 333 -24.47 1.62 -3.64
N SER A 334 -23.27 1.06 -3.52
CA SER A 334 -23.02 -0.18 -2.79
C SER A 334 -23.43 -0.04 -1.33
N ASN A 335 -24.07 -1.07 -0.77
CA ASN A 335 -24.39 -1.11 0.66
C ASN A 335 -23.13 -1.32 1.52
N LEU A 336 -23.28 -1.31 2.84
CA LEU A 336 -22.18 -1.42 3.78
C LEU A 336 -21.37 -2.71 3.61
N LEU A 337 -22.04 -3.86 3.60
CA LEU A 337 -21.40 -5.16 3.51
C LEU A 337 -20.73 -5.37 2.15
N ASP A 338 -21.40 -4.98 1.07
CA ASP A 338 -20.81 -5.04 -0.28
C ASP A 338 -19.60 -4.11 -0.43
N THR A 339 -19.63 -2.91 0.19
CA THR A 339 -18.48 -2.00 0.21
C THR A 339 -17.31 -2.59 1.00
N ALA A 340 -17.58 -3.19 2.16
CA ALA A 340 -16.56 -3.87 2.95
C ALA A 340 -15.95 -5.06 2.20
N ARG A 341 -16.79 -5.87 1.54
CA ARG A 341 -16.35 -6.97 0.67
C ARG A 341 -15.49 -6.48 -0.50
N LEU A 342 -15.93 -5.44 -1.18
CA LEU A 342 -15.17 -4.85 -2.28
C LEU A 342 -13.78 -4.39 -1.81
N LEU A 343 -13.71 -3.67 -0.69
CA LEU A 343 -12.44 -3.21 -0.12
C LEU A 343 -11.54 -4.38 0.31
N ALA A 344 -12.10 -5.45 0.88
CA ALA A 344 -11.36 -6.66 1.22
C ALA A 344 -10.82 -7.35 -0.04
N LEU A 345 -11.64 -7.53 -1.08
CA LEU A 345 -11.25 -8.11 -2.37
C LEU A 345 -10.13 -7.30 -3.04
N VAL A 346 -10.31 -5.99 -3.18
CA VAL A 346 -9.34 -5.09 -3.81
C VAL A 346 -7.99 -5.13 -3.09
N ASN A 347 -8.00 -5.02 -1.77
CA ASN A 347 -6.75 -5.00 -1.00
C ASN A 347 -6.06 -6.37 -0.95
N THR A 348 -6.82 -7.47 -0.90
CA THR A 348 -6.27 -8.83 -1.01
C THR A 348 -5.67 -9.07 -2.40
N ALA A 349 -6.37 -8.63 -3.46
CA ALA A 349 -5.85 -8.73 -4.83
C ALA A 349 -4.57 -7.92 -5.01
N MET A 350 -4.50 -6.71 -4.47
CA MET A 350 -3.28 -5.90 -4.52
C MET A 350 -2.13 -6.52 -3.70
N ALA A 351 -2.40 -7.09 -2.53
CA ALA A 351 -1.37 -7.71 -1.71
C ALA A 351 -0.72 -8.91 -2.43
N ASP A 352 -1.52 -9.79 -3.00
CA ASP A 352 -1.02 -10.94 -3.75
C ASP A 352 -0.42 -10.53 -5.11
N ALA A 353 -0.96 -9.50 -5.77
CA ALA A 353 -0.39 -8.92 -6.98
C ALA A 353 0.98 -8.28 -6.71
N GLY A 354 1.12 -7.57 -5.60
CA GLY A 354 2.42 -7.04 -5.14
C GLY A 354 3.44 -8.15 -4.93
N LEU A 355 3.03 -9.23 -4.28
CA LEU A 355 3.90 -10.37 -4.02
C LEU A 355 4.39 -11.04 -5.32
N ALA A 356 3.49 -11.33 -6.25
CA ALA A 356 3.84 -11.94 -7.54
C ALA A 356 4.64 -10.98 -8.44
N SER A 357 4.34 -9.67 -8.38
CA SER A 357 5.09 -8.66 -9.12
C SER A 357 6.54 -8.55 -8.63
N TRP A 358 6.76 -8.50 -7.29
CA TRP A 358 8.11 -8.42 -6.72
C TRP A 358 8.90 -9.70 -6.92
N GLU A 359 8.25 -10.86 -6.89
CA GLU A 359 8.86 -12.13 -7.27
C GLU A 359 9.39 -12.06 -8.71
N SER A 360 8.55 -11.68 -9.66
CA SER A 360 8.95 -11.57 -11.07
C SER A 360 10.04 -10.51 -11.29
N LYS A 361 9.97 -9.36 -10.58
CA LYS A 361 10.98 -8.30 -10.64
C LYS A 361 12.37 -8.81 -10.29
N TYR A 362 12.52 -9.45 -9.14
CA TYR A 362 13.82 -9.93 -8.68
C TYR A 362 14.25 -11.24 -9.36
N HIS A 363 13.30 -12.03 -9.87
CA HIS A 363 13.61 -13.20 -10.71
C HIS A 363 14.30 -12.81 -12.02
N TYR A 364 13.77 -11.78 -12.72
CA TYR A 364 14.34 -11.31 -13.99
C TYR A 364 15.40 -10.24 -13.79
N SER A 365 15.37 -9.49 -12.70
CA SER A 365 16.29 -8.39 -12.37
C SER A 365 16.51 -7.41 -13.52
N PHE A 366 15.47 -7.13 -14.32
CA PHE A 366 15.60 -6.37 -15.56
C PHE A 366 15.78 -4.86 -15.27
N TRP A 367 16.71 -4.24 -16.00
CA TRP A 367 17.09 -2.86 -15.80
C TRP A 367 15.96 -1.84 -16.07
N ARG A 368 16.06 -0.70 -15.40
CA ARG A 368 15.22 0.46 -15.64
C ARG A 368 15.67 1.20 -16.91
N PRO A 369 14.79 2.01 -17.54
CA PRO A 369 15.17 2.82 -18.69
C PRO A 369 16.44 3.66 -18.51
N ILE A 370 16.65 4.23 -17.32
CA ILE A 370 17.87 5.01 -17.05
C ILE A 370 19.15 4.16 -17.25
N GLY A 371 19.15 2.90 -16.82
CA GLY A 371 20.26 1.99 -17.09
C GLY A 371 20.33 1.59 -18.56
N GLY A 372 19.21 1.13 -19.14
CA GLY A 372 19.17 0.69 -20.53
C GLY A 372 19.56 1.77 -21.54
N LEU A 373 19.07 3.00 -21.35
CA LEU A 373 19.39 4.12 -22.25
C LEU A 373 20.82 4.61 -22.10
N ARG A 374 21.37 4.63 -20.88
CA ARG A 374 22.74 5.08 -20.65
C ARG A 374 23.80 4.08 -21.10
N GLU A 375 23.46 2.81 -21.16
CA GLU A 375 24.41 1.70 -21.33
C GLU A 375 24.19 0.91 -22.62
N ALA A 376 23.34 1.39 -23.54
CA ALA A 376 23.03 0.67 -24.78
C ALA A 376 24.22 0.57 -25.74
N ASP A 377 25.04 1.60 -25.82
CA ASP A 377 26.15 1.64 -26.77
C ASP A 377 27.41 0.95 -26.22
N VAL A 378 28.18 0.32 -27.10
CA VAL A 378 29.50 -0.24 -26.76
C VAL A 378 30.41 0.84 -26.20
N GLY A 379 31.10 0.54 -25.11
CA GLY A 379 31.95 1.46 -24.37
C GLY A 379 31.23 2.28 -23.30
N THR A 380 29.92 2.08 -23.12
CA THR A 380 29.11 2.72 -22.06
C THR A 380 28.78 1.75 -20.92
N GLY A 381 28.45 2.30 -19.76
CA GLY A 381 28.12 1.53 -18.58
C GLY A 381 29.27 0.73 -17.97
N PRO A 382 29.04 0.02 -16.87
CA PRO A 382 30.12 -0.66 -16.12
C PRO A 382 30.70 -1.88 -16.84
N SER A 383 29.96 -2.51 -17.76
CA SER A 383 30.47 -3.63 -18.56
C SER A 383 31.20 -3.19 -19.82
N GLY A 384 30.85 -2.02 -20.37
CA GLY A 384 31.31 -1.53 -21.69
C GLY A 384 30.78 -2.36 -22.87
N LEU A 385 29.86 -3.30 -22.67
CA LEU A 385 29.42 -4.25 -23.71
C LEU A 385 28.28 -3.69 -24.58
N GLY A 386 27.51 -2.71 -24.08
CA GLY A 386 26.26 -2.29 -24.71
C GLY A 386 25.15 -3.37 -24.63
N ASP A 387 23.99 -3.12 -25.25
CA ASP A 387 22.86 -4.05 -25.28
C ASP A 387 22.89 -5.03 -26.47
N ASN A 388 23.89 -4.92 -27.31
CA ASN A 388 24.07 -5.72 -28.53
C ASN A 388 22.89 -5.63 -29.51
N ASN A 389 22.22 -4.48 -29.56
CA ASN A 389 21.12 -4.20 -30.47
C ASN A 389 21.50 -3.02 -31.41
N PRO A 390 21.65 -3.27 -32.72
CA PRO A 390 22.07 -2.20 -33.64
C PRO A 390 20.99 -1.13 -33.90
N ASP A 391 19.73 -1.42 -33.51
CA ASP A 391 18.61 -0.51 -33.73
C ASP A 391 18.29 0.34 -32.48
N THR A 392 19.08 0.21 -31.40
CA THR A 392 19.04 1.06 -30.22
C THR A 392 20.29 1.94 -30.18
N HIS A 393 20.09 3.24 -29.93
CA HIS A 393 21.18 4.19 -29.77
C HIS A 393 21.07 4.82 -28.38
N GLY A 394 22.07 4.64 -27.56
CA GLY A 394 22.10 5.10 -26.18
C GLY A 394 22.14 6.63 -26.05
N ASP A 395 21.99 7.06 -24.80
CA ASP A 395 22.28 8.42 -24.34
C ASP A 395 22.89 8.28 -22.94
N ALA A 396 24.21 8.33 -22.86
CA ALA A 396 24.97 8.16 -21.62
C ALA A 396 24.62 9.22 -20.54
N THR A 397 23.96 10.30 -20.94
CA THR A 397 23.53 11.40 -20.08
C THR A 397 22.02 11.37 -19.77
N PHE A 398 21.29 10.39 -20.29
CA PHE A 398 19.83 10.31 -20.14
C PHE A 398 19.40 10.54 -18.71
N LYS A 399 18.52 11.51 -18.53
CA LYS A 399 17.88 11.82 -17.26
C LYS A 399 16.36 11.72 -17.43
N PRO A 400 15.69 10.74 -16.80
CA PRO A 400 14.25 10.63 -16.88
C PRO A 400 13.57 11.80 -16.16
N LEU A 401 12.28 12.07 -16.49
CA LEU A 401 11.46 12.91 -15.64
C LEU A 401 11.47 12.35 -14.22
N GLY A 402 11.43 11.03 -14.07
CA GLY A 402 11.46 10.34 -12.80
C GLY A 402 10.12 10.34 -12.08
N ALA A 403 9.98 9.49 -11.09
CA ALA A 403 8.93 9.58 -10.09
C ALA A 403 9.11 10.89 -9.32
N PRO A 404 8.04 11.70 -9.16
CA PRO A 404 8.17 13.00 -8.52
C PRO A 404 8.52 12.85 -7.04
N ALA A 405 9.50 13.63 -6.59
CA ALA A 405 9.86 13.75 -5.17
C ALA A 405 8.87 14.67 -4.44
N SER A 406 7.59 14.32 -4.50
CA SER A 406 6.49 15.10 -3.94
C SER A 406 6.65 15.27 -2.42
N ASN A 407 6.50 16.50 -1.93
CA ASN A 407 6.66 16.86 -0.52
C ASN A 407 8.08 16.60 0.04
N LEU A 408 9.06 16.42 -0.84
CA LEU A 408 10.48 16.27 -0.53
C LEU A 408 11.31 17.32 -1.26
N ASN A 409 12.35 17.81 -0.63
CA ASN A 409 13.48 18.40 -1.34
C ASN A 409 14.32 17.26 -1.89
N GLY A 410 14.79 17.39 -3.10
CA GLY A 410 15.62 16.38 -3.76
C GLY A 410 15.24 16.16 -5.22
N PRO A 411 16.01 15.39 -5.97
CA PRO A 411 15.71 15.09 -7.36
C PRO A 411 14.53 14.13 -7.50
N ASN A 412 13.83 14.16 -8.62
CA ASN A 412 12.97 13.06 -9.03
C ASN A 412 13.81 11.78 -9.17
N PHE A 413 13.19 10.62 -8.99
CA PHE A 413 13.92 9.36 -8.82
C PHE A 413 13.35 8.21 -9.64
N THR A 414 14.16 7.19 -9.84
CA THR A 414 13.73 5.89 -10.31
C THR A 414 13.52 4.97 -9.10
N PRO A 415 12.34 4.33 -8.94
CA PRO A 415 12.06 3.49 -7.77
C PRO A 415 13.11 2.38 -7.57
N PRO A 416 13.53 2.08 -6.32
CA PRO A 416 14.69 1.25 -5.98
C PRO A 416 14.40 -0.26 -6.05
N PHE A 417 13.97 -0.72 -7.22
CA PHE A 417 13.72 -2.15 -7.56
C PHE A 417 13.67 -2.35 -9.07
N PRO A 418 13.86 -3.60 -9.57
CA PRO A 418 13.88 -3.91 -11.01
C PRO A 418 12.63 -3.46 -11.75
N ALA A 419 12.75 -3.22 -13.07
CA ALA A 419 11.68 -2.66 -13.87
C ALA A 419 10.50 -3.63 -14.10
N TYR A 420 10.78 -4.85 -14.54
CA TYR A 420 9.83 -5.79 -15.13
C TYR A 420 9.23 -6.77 -14.12
N PRO A 421 7.87 -6.82 -14.00
CA PRO A 421 6.84 -5.97 -14.58
C PRO A 421 6.69 -4.63 -13.84
N SER A 422 5.88 -3.71 -14.38
CA SER A 422 5.54 -2.46 -13.69
C SER A 422 4.63 -2.72 -12.48
N GLY A 423 5.07 -2.30 -11.28
CA GLY A 423 4.28 -2.43 -10.04
C GLY A 423 2.96 -1.67 -10.11
N HIS A 424 2.96 -0.41 -10.57
CA HIS A 424 1.73 0.38 -10.76
C HIS A 424 0.75 -0.30 -11.74
N ALA A 425 1.25 -0.85 -12.84
CA ALA A 425 0.42 -1.56 -13.80
C ALA A 425 -0.16 -2.85 -13.20
N THR A 426 0.61 -3.59 -12.37
CA THR A 426 0.14 -4.80 -11.70
C THR A 426 -0.93 -4.48 -10.64
N PHE A 427 -0.71 -3.50 -9.78
CA PHE A 427 -1.70 -3.06 -8.80
C PHE A 427 -2.94 -2.47 -9.48
N GLY A 428 -2.77 -1.64 -10.52
CA GLY A 428 -3.88 -1.10 -11.31
C GLY A 428 -4.70 -2.20 -11.98
N GLY A 429 -4.03 -3.19 -12.59
CA GLY A 429 -4.68 -4.37 -13.15
C GLY A 429 -5.49 -5.13 -12.11
N ALA A 430 -4.94 -5.30 -10.90
CA ALA A 430 -5.65 -5.94 -9.81
C ALA A 430 -6.88 -5.13 -9.35
N LEU A 431 -6.74 -3.83 -9.15
CA LEU A 431 -7.85 -2.95 -8.76
C LEU A 431 -8.96 -2.94 -9.80
N PHE A 432 -8.64 -2.49 -11.02
CA PHE A 432 -9.66 -2.22 -12.03
C PHE A 432 -10.35 -3.50 -12.51
N HIS A 433 -9.61 -4.62 -12.53
CA HIS A 433 -10.26 -5.89 -12.85
C HIS A 433 -11.16 -6.40 -11.72
N THR A 434 -10.77 -6.26 -10.45
CA THR A 434 -11.66 -6.57 -9.31
C THR A 434 -12.94 -5.74 -9.39
N LEU A 435 -12.86 -4.44 -9.72
CA LEU A 435 -14.02 -3.58 -9.91
C LEU A 435 -14.92 -4.05 -11.06
N ARG A 436 -14.33 -4.43 -12.21
CA ARG A 436 -15.09 -5.00 -13.34
C ARG A 436 -15.82 -6.28 -12.97
N LEU A 437 -15.16 -7.19 -12.27
CA LEU A 437 -15.77 -8.45 -11.82
C LEU A 437 -16.88 -8.20 -10.80
N PHE A 438 -16.66 -7.27 -9.87
CA PHE A 438 -17.62 -6.97 -8.80
C PHE A 438 -18.90 -6.33 -9.33
N TYR A 439 -18.80 -5.40 -10.25
CA TYR A 439 -19.95 -4.68 -10.83
C TYR A 439 -20.45 -5.27 -12.15
N GLY A 440 -19.76 -6.25 -12.73
CA GLY A 440 -20.12 -6.91 -13.96
C GLY A 440 -20.02 -6.02 -15.21
N ARG A 441 -19.31 -4.88 -15.14
CA ARG A 441 -19.21 -3.89 -16.22
C ARG A 441 -17.93 -3.07 -16.18
N ASP A 442 -17.52 -2.54 -17.33
CA ASP A 442 -16.34 -1.64 -17.47
C ASP A 442 -16.73 -0.16 -17.60
N ASP A 443 -17.92 0.12 -18.15
CA ASP A 443 -18.45 1.46 -18.42
C ASP A 443 -18.96 2.16 -17.15
N ILE A 444 -18.05 2.40 -16.19
CA ILE A 444 -18.29 3.14 -14.95
C ILE A 444 -17.54 4.46 -15.04
N PRO A 445 -18.17 5.55 -15.50
CA PRO A 445 -17.49 6.85 -15.56
C PRO A 445 -17.28 7.42 -14.17
N PHE A 446 -16.11 7.98 -13.92
CA PHE A 446 -15.79 8.62 -12.65
C PHE A 446 -14.82 9.79 -12.83
N THR A 447 -14.83 10.71 -11.86
CA THR A 447 -13.86 11.80 -11.75
C THR A 447 -13.12 11.62 -10.44
N PHE A 448 -11.80 11.67 -10.49
CA PHE A 448 -10.93 11.51 -9.34
C PHE A 448 -9.97 12.70 -9.23
N VAL A 449 -9.60 13.07 -8.01
CA VAL A 449 -8.55 14.04 -7.71
C VAL A 449 -7.41 13.30 -7.05
N SER A 450 -6.27 13.24 -7.72
CA SER A 450 -5.06 12.64 -7.18
C SER A 450 -4.49 13.49 -6.04
N ASP A 451 -3.95 12.85 -5.01
CA ASP A 451 -3.22 13.57 -3.95
C ASP A 451 -2.00 14.35 -4.48
N GLU A 452 -1.49 13.98 -5.65
CA GLU A 452 -0.46 14.75 -6.35
C GLU A 452 -0.94 16.14 -6.79
N PHE A 453 -2.24 16.30 -7.03
CA PHE A 453 -2.87 17.51 -7.57
C PHE A 453 -4.08 17.98 -6.74
N THR A 454 -3.90 18.11 -5.44
CA THR A 454 -4.96 18.57 -4.50
C THR A 454 -4.97 20.07 -4.26
N GLY A 455 -4.02 20.83 -4.78
CA GLY A 455 -3.80 22.22 -4.38
C GLY A 455 -2.99 22.39 -3.09
N ALA A 456 -2.41 21.29 -2.55
CA ALA A 456 -1.62 21.31 -1.32
C ALA A 456 -0.26 20.61 -1.47
N THR A 457 -0.14 19.63 -2.36
CA THR A 457 1.10 18.89 -2.59
C THR A 457 2.15 19.79 -3.24
N ILE A 458 3.38 19.72 -2.73
CA ILE A 458 4.49 20.54 -3.19
C ILE A 458 5.40 19.68 -4.07
N GLY A 459 5.73 20.18 -5.27
CA GLY A 459 6.73 19.58 -6.15
C GLY A 459 8.14 19.76 -5.60
N ASN A 460 9.09 19.01 -6.15
CA ASN A 460 10.53 19.19 -5.83
C ASN A 460 11.13 20.52 -6.33
N ASP A 461 10.37 21.27 -7.11
CA ASP A 461 10.65 22.66 -7.50
C ASP A 461 10.21 23.69 -6.43
N GLY A 462 9.63 23.22 -5.33
CA GLY A 462 9.10 24.03 -4.24
C GLY A 462 7.73 24.67 -4.53
N LEU A 463 7.13 24.38 -5.69
CA LEU A 463 5.82 24.94 -6.07
C LEU A 463 4.68 24.03 -5.66
N THR A 464 3.60 24.64 -5.13
CA THR A 464 2.36 23.93 -4.86
C THR A 464 1.66 23.56 -6.18
N ARG A 465 1.38 22.28 -6.37
CA ARG A 465 0.66 21.81 -7.56
C ARG A 465 -0.82 22.23 -7.50
N PRO A 466 -1.44 22.56 -8.65
CA PRO A 466 -2.83 22.98 -8.68
C PRO A 466 -3.79 21.84 -8.31
N LEU A 467 -5.05 22.20 -8.04
CA LEU A 467 -6.14 21.23 -7.98
C LEU A 467 -6.50 20.80 -9.41
N LEU A 468 -6.30 19.52 -9.75
CA LEU A 468 -6.52 19.00 -11.09
C LEU A 468 -7.31 17.69 -11.05
N PRO A 469 -8.66 17.74 -11.20
CA PRO A 469 -9.46 16.54 -11.37
C PRO A 469 -9.29 15.94 -12.77
N ARG A 470 -9.26 14.59 -12.86
CA ARG A 470 -9.30 13.86 -14.14
C ARG A 470 -10.53 12.96 -14.20
N SER A 471 -11.13 12.89 -15.37
CA SER A 471 -12.36 12.12 -15.63
C SER A 471 -12.09 10.98 -16.58
N PHE A 472 -12.66 9.82 -16.26
CA PHE A 472 -12.56 8.59 -17.04
C PHE A 472 -13.97 8.12 -17.41
N THR A 473 -14.12 7.58 -18.61
CA THR A 473 -15.39 7.01 -19.09
C THR A 473 -15.52 5.54 -18.76
N THR A 474 -14.40 4.83 -18.65
CA THR A 474 -14.35 3.41 -18.32
C THR A 474 -13.24 3.10 -17.32
N LEU A 475 -13.35 1.97 -16.64
CA LEU A 475 -12.30 1.44 -15.77
C LEU A 475 -11.04 1.08 -16.57
N SER A 476 -11.21 0.53 -17.77
CA SER A 476 -10.10 0.18 -18.67
C SER A 476 -9.32 1.40 -19.15
N GLN A 477 -9.97 2.54 -19.37
CA GLN A 477 -9.29 3.79 -19.70
C GLN A 477 -8.36 4.24 -18.55
N ALA A 478 -8.85 4.19 -17.31
CA ALA A 478 -8.05 4.56 -16.14
C ALA A 478 -6.89 3.58 -15.90
N GLU A 479 -7.12 2.27 -16.09
CA GLU A 479 -6.10 1.22 -15.98
C GLU A 479 -4.97 1.42 -16.99
N GLU A 480 -5.30 1.74 -18.25
CA GLU A 480 -4.33 1.98 -19.31
C GLU A 480 -3.54 3.27 -19.06
N GLU A 481 -4.21 4.37 -18.67
CA GLU A 481 -3.54 5.63 -18.35
C GLU A 481 -2.59 5.48 -17.16
N ASN A 482 -3.02 4.76 -16.11
CA ASN A 482 -2.17 4.43 -14.97
C ASN A 482 -0.89 3.67 -15.40
N GLY A 483 -1.02 2.69 -16.28
CA GLY A 483 0.14 1.97 -16.82
C GLY A 483 1.03 2.84 -17.68
N GLN A 484 0.45 3.65 -18.57
CA GLN A 484 1.17 4.52 -19.50
C GLN A 484 1.89 5.67 -18.79
N SER A 485 1.38 6.13 -17.65
CA SER A 485 2.00 7.18 -16.84
C SER A 485 3.47 6.89 -16.53
N ARG A 486 3.84 5.62 -16.39
CA ARG A 486 5.19 5.18 -16.03
C ARG A 486 6.19 5.32 -17.17
N ILE A 487 5.71 5.25 -18.42
CA ILE A 487 6.51 5.50 -19.61
C ILE A 487 6.77 7.01 -19.75
N TYR A 488 5.75 7.83 -19.48
CA TYR A 488 5.90 9.30 -19.46
C TYR A 488 6.89 9.79 -18.40
N LEU A 489 6.96 9.11 -17.25
CA LEU A 489 7.99 9.37 -16.23
C LEU A 489 9.38 8.87 -16.64
N GLY A 490 9.51 8.06 -17.69
CA GLY A 490 10.80 7.50 -18.14
C GLY A 490 11.38 6.43 -17.20
N ILE A 491 10.53 5.74 -16.43
CA ILE A 491 10.98 4.78 -15.42
C ILE A 491 10.55 3.33 -15.67
N HIS A 492 9.77 3.09 -16.74
CA HIS A 492 9.34 1.77 -17.19
C HIS A 492 9.31 1.66 -18.71
N TRP A 493 9.42 0.43 -19.19
CA TRP A 493 9.25 0.05 -20.60
C TRP A 493 7.77 -0.25 -20.89
N SER A 494 7.31 -0.13 -22.15
CA SER A 494 5.93 -0.43 -22.51
C SER A 494 5.55 -1.91 -22.29
N PHE A 495 6.50 -2.83 -22.42
CA PHE A 495 6.27 -4.23 -22.10
C PHE A 495 6.16 -4.48 -20.57
N ASP A 496 6.78 -3.66 -19.71
CA ASP A 496 6.57 -3.71 -18.26
C ASP A 496 5.11 -3.42 -17.91
N LYS A 497 4.52 -2.41 -18.59
CA LYS A 497 3.11 -2.02 -18.46
C LYS A 497 2.20 -3.18 -18.82
N SER A 498 2.35 -3.69 -20.03
CA SER A 498 1.46 -4.74 -20.56
C SER A 498 1.50 -6.03 -19.76
N ALA A 499 2.71 -6.45 -19.35
CA ALA A 499 2.91 -7.61 -18.50
C ALA A 499 2.31 -7.40 -17.10
N GLY A 500 2.48 -6.21 -16.52
CA GLY A 500 1.93 -5.86 -15.21
C GLY A 500 0.40 -5.88 -15.20
N ILE A 501 -0.26 -5.22 -16.15
CA ILE A 501 -1.72 -5.23 -16.28
C ILE A 501 -2.23 -6.68 -16.38
N THR A 502 -1.60 -7.49 -17.24
CA THR A 502 -1.98 -8.90 -17.43
C THR A 502 -1.86 -9.68 -16.12
N GLN A 503 -0.74 -9.57 -15.42
CA GLN A 503 -0.50 -10.24 -14.14
C GLN A 503 -1.54 -9.85 -13.10
N GLY A 504 -1.79 -8.54 -12.93
CA GLY A 504 -2.76 -8.02 -11.98
C GLY A 504 -4.17 -8.52 -12.25
N ARG A 505 -4.61 -8.53 -13.51
CA ARG A 505 -5.92 -9.06 -13.92
C ARG A 505 -6.07 -10.55 -13.61
N GLN A 506 -5.07 -11.36 -13.91
CA GLN A 506 -5.11 -12.81 -13.63
C GLN A 506 -5.23 -13.11 -12.13
N ILE A 507 -4.52 -12.34 -11.30
CA ILE A 507 -4.57 -12.49 -9.86
C ILE A 507 -5.93 -12.03 -9.29
N ALA A 508 -6.46 -10.90 -9.78
CA ALA A 508 -7.78 -10.42 -9.40
C ALA A 508 -8.88 -11.44 -9.72
N GLU A 509 -8.86 -12.03 -10.92
CA GLU A 509 -9.79 -13.10 -11.33
C GLU A 509 -9.70 -14.30 -10.39
N TYR A 510 -8.47 -14.75 -10.10
CA TYR A 510 -8.24 -15.90 -9.22
C TYR A 510 -8.78 -15.66 -7.81
N ILE A 511 -8.56 -14.48 -7.25
CA ILE A 511 -9.00 -14.11 -5.90
C ILE A 511 -10.52 -13.93 -5.86
N TYR A 512 -11.10 -13.24 -6.85
CA TYR A 512 -12.53 -13.02 -6.93
C TYR A 512 -13.32 -14.34 -6.94
N GLN A 513 -12.80 -15.39 -7.56
CA GLN A 513 -13.42 -16.71 -7.63
C GLN A 513 -13.25 -17.55 -6.36
N ARG A 514 -12.38 -17.16 -5.40
CA ARG A 514 -11.99 -18.04 -4.26
C ARG A 514 -12.15 -17.43 -2.89
N ALA A 515 -12.10 -16.12 -2.76
CA ALA A 515 -12.20 -15.43 -1.48
C ALA A 515 -13.50 -14.64 -1.35
N PHE A 516 -14.03 -14.56 -0.15
CA PHE A 516 -15.22 -13.78 0.17
C PHE A 516 -16.44 -14.12 -0.70
N GLN A 517 -16.63 -15.43 -0.98
CA GLN A 517 -17.69 -15.91 -1.86
C GLN A 517 -19.06 -15.74 -1.21
N PRO A 518 -20.13 -15.46 -1.99
CA PRO A 518 -21.49 -15.50 -1.47
C PRO A 518 -21.78 -16.86 -0.80
N LEU A 519 -22.48 -16.84 0.31
CA LEU A 519 -23.02 -18.06 0.91
C LEU A 519 -24.16 -18.61 0.04
N PRO A 520 -24.37 -19.95 0.01
CA PRO A 520 -25.43 -20.58 -0.76
C PRO A 520 -26.83 -20.06 -0.42
#